data_3fa7d22e75d9cf48b9a48d65e5a5737e
#
_entry.id   3fa7d22e75d9cf48b9a48d65e5a5737e
#
_cell.length_a   1.000
_cell.length_b   1.000
_cell.length_c   1.000
_cell.angle_alpha   90.00
_cell.angle_beta   90.00
_cell.angle_gamma   90.00
#
_symmetry.space_group_name_H-M   'P 1'
#
loop_
_entity.id
_entity.type
_entity.pdbx_description
1 polymer ?
#
loop_
_entity_poly.entity_id
_entity_poly.type
_entity_poly.pdbx_seq_one_letter_code
_entity_poly.pdbx_strand_id
1 'polypeptide(L)'
;ESSHAQVQATLSMSKKEYIAHEPVVATVTLTNNAGRDLLIHADDRTTLNWLDFEIKNSRGTSLSPLAAMNFGPVRIPAGRSIAKSVDLTGAFRVTEPGRFRCKAVIRLPEGGGNFVTNTTYFSVTLGRQVYSQRVGDPGRGDVREYRLSIHKTPQKSSLYVHLVDIRTGQ
;
A
#
# COMPACT_ATOMS: atom_id res chain seq x y z
N GLU A 1 -0.96 -37.46 2.69
CA GLU A 1 0.19 -36.60 2.24
C GLU A 1 -0.22 -35.17 2.35
N SER A 2 0.38 -34.45 3.30
CA SER A 2 0.13 -33.02 3.46
C SER A 2 0.76 -32.27 2.29
N SER A 3 -0.07 -31.79 1.37
CA SER A 3 0.37 -30.87 0.33
C SER A 3 0.84 -29.59 0.99
N HIS A 4 2.12 -29.50 1.31
CA HIS A 4 2.71 -28.22 1.69
C HIS A 4 2.61 -27.28 0.49
N ALA A 5 1.97 -26.13 0.68
CA ALA A 5 1.92 -25.12 -0.36
C ALA A 5 3.34 -24.82 -0.85
N GLN A 6 3.58 -24.98 -2.15
CA GLN A 6 4.89 -24.76 -2.77
C GLN A 6 5.40 -23.34 -2.58
N VAL A 7 4.49 -22.38 -2.39
CA VAL A 7 4.79 -20.97 -2.12
C VAL A 7 3.95 -20.51 -0.94
N GLN A 8 4.61 -19.89 0.02
CA GLN A 8 3.94 -19.20 1.12
C GLN A 8 4.10 -17.69 0.90
N ALA A 9 3.00 -16.95 1.07
CA ALA A 9 2.99 -15.50 0.93
C ALA A 9 2.41 -14.85 2.18
N THR A 10 3.09 -13.83 2.70
CA THR A 10 2.62 -13.02 3.83
C THR A 10 2.69 -11.54 3.51
N LEU A 11 1.77 -10.77 4.10
CA LEU A 11 1.68 -9.32 3.98
C LEU A 11 1.84 -8.69 5.35
N SER A 12 2.64 -7.64 5.43
CA SER A 12 2.75 -6.78 6.59
C SER A 12 2.70 -5.31 6.17
N MET A 13 2.23 -4.46 7.07
CA MET A 13 2.24 -3.01 6.89
C MET A 13 3.38 -2.42 7.72
N SER A 14 4.07 -1.39 7.22
CA SER A 14 5.14 -0.72 7.97
C SER A 14 4.63 -0.05 9.26
N LYS A 15 3.35 0.35 9.28
CA LYS A 15 2.65 0.93 10.43
C LYS A 15 1.21 0.43 10.47
N LYS A 16 0.57 0.53 11.64
CA LYS A 16 -0.88 0.31 11.81
C LYS A 16 -1.70 1.58 11.56
N GLU A 17 -1.08 2.74 11.74
CA GLU A 17 -1.72 4.04 11.56
C GLU A 17 -0.79 4.98 10.79
N TYR A 18 -1.34 5.65 9.81
CA TYR A 18 -0.68 6.60 8.91
C TYR A 18 -1.35 7.97 9.01
N ILE A 19 -0.61 9.01 8.75
CA ILE A 19 -1.18 10.34 8.51
C ILE A 19 -1.59 10.44 7.02
N ALA A 20 -2.66 11.16 6.75
CA ALA A 20 -3.07 11.44 5.38
C ALA A 20 -1.91 12.01 4.55
N HIS A 21 -1.75 11.50 3.33
CA HIS A 21 -0.65 11.80 2.40
C HIS A 21 0.74 11.23 2.79
N GLU A 22 0.85 10.51 3.91
CA GLU A 22 2.05 9.75 4.22
C GLU A 22 2.11 8.47 3.35
N PRO A 23 3.31 8.05 2.90
CA PRO A 23 3.46 6.79 2.17
C PRO A 23 2.95 5.59 2.96
N VAL A 24 1.98 4.86 2.40
CA VAL A 24 1.42 3.64 2.98
C VAL A 24 2.19 2.45 2.43
N VAL A 25 3.19 2.01 3.17
CA VAL A 25 4.11 0.97 2.71
C VAL A 25 3.66 -0.40 3.19
N ALA A 26 3.41 -1.29 2.22
CA ALA A 26 3.14 -2.71 2.40
C ALA A 26 4.37 -3.53 2.02
N THR A 27 4.66 -4.59 2.79
CA THR A 27 5.73 -5.54 2.48
C THR A 27 5.15 -6.92 2.28
N VAL A 28 5.35 -7.47 1.09
CA VAL A 28 4.99 -8.85 0.73
C VAL A 28 6.24 -9.70 0.86
N THR A 29 6.15 -10.75 1.67
CA THR A 29 7.22 -11.76 1.80
C THR A 29 6.77 -13.04 1.12
N LEU A 30 7.57 -13.55 0.20
CA LEU A 30 7.34 -14.79 -0.51
C LEU A 30 8.39 -15.81 -0.09
N THR A 31 7.96 -17.00 0.31
CA THR A 31 8.84 -18.12 0.68
C THR A 31 8.62 -19.25 -0.31
N ASN A 32 9.70 -19.71 -0.94
CA ASN A 32 9.69 -20.82 -1.88
C ASN A 32 9.97 -22.13 -1.16
N ASN A 33 8.96 -22.97 -0.99
CA ASN A 33 9.06 -24.30 -0.42
C ASN A 33 9.04 -25.42 -1.48
N ALA A 34 9.15 -25.07 -2.77
CA ALA A 34 8.94 -26.03 -3.87
C ALA A 34 10.12 -26.99 -4.13
N GLY A 35 11.23 -26.89 -3.39
CA GLY A 35 12.43 -27.73 -3.63
C GLY A 35 13.21 -27.40 -4.90
N ARG A 36 12.77 -26.42 -5.68
CA ARG A 36 13.42 -25.89 -6.89
C ARG A 36 13.31 -24.39 -6.95
N ASP A 37 14.17 -23.76 -7.73
CA ASP A 37 14.09 -22.31 -7.95
C ASP A 37 12.76 -21.94 -8.61
N LEU A 38 12.20 -20.83 -8.17
CA LEU A 38 10.97 -20.26 -8.69
C LEU A 38 11.28 -18.93 -9.39
N LEU A 39 10.87 -18.82 -10.66
CA LEU A 39 10.87 -17.57 -11.38
C LEU A 39 9.43 -17.06 -11.50
N ILE A 40 9.17 -15.87 -10.96
CA ILE A 40 7.88 -15.22 -11.05
C ILE A 40 8.03 -14.00 -11.94
N HIS A 41 7.20 -13.90 -12.95
CA HIS A 41 7.13 -12.76 -13.87
C HIS A 41 5.68 -12.49 -14.25
N ALA A 42 5.43 -11.32 -14.84
CA ALA A 42 4.14 -11.05 -15.43
C ALA A 42 3.87 -12.07 -16.57
N ASP A 43 2.64 -12.49 -16.69
CA ASP A 43 2.26 -13.36 -17.78
C ASP A 43 2.16 -12.54 -19.07
N ASP A 44 2.98 -12.85 -20.08
CA ASP A 44 2.98 -12.16 -21.37
C ASP A 44 1.65 -12.30 -22.13
N ARG A 45 0.83 -13.28 -21.75
CA ARG A 45 -0.48 -13.54 -22.35
C ARG A 45 -1.61 -12.74 -21.70
N THR A 46 -1.36 -12.23 -20.50
CA THR A 46 -2.31 -11.40 -19.76
C THR A 46 -1.60 -10.11 -19.37
N THR A 47 -2.30 -8.98 -19.43
CA THR A 47 -1.77 -7.70 -18.94
C THR A 47 -1.72 -7.63 -17.39
N LEU A 48 -1.86 -8.77 -16.73
CA LEU A 48 -1.92 -8.87 -15.28
C LEU A 48 -0.52 -9.00 -14.69
N ASN A 49 -0.22 -8.15 -13.72
CA ASN A 49 0.99 -8.27 -12.93
C ASN A 49 0.97 -9.52 -12.05
N TRP A 50 2.14 -10.07 -11.77
CA TRP A 50 2.29 -11.22 -10.88
C TRP A 50 1.96 -10.87 -9.41
N LEU A 51 2.05 -9.59 -9.03
CA LEU A 51 1.68 -9.08 -7.70
C LEU A 51 0.63 -7.99 -7.85
N ASP A 52 -0.44 -8.11 -7.09
CA ASP A 52 -1.54 -7.15 -7.03
C ASP A 52 -2.04 -6.98 -5.60
N PHE A 53 -2.78 -5.92 -5.31
CA PHE A 53 -3.32 -5.65 -3.99
C PHE A 53 -4.84 -5.47 -4.05
N GLU A 54 -5.53 -6.10 -3.13
CA GLU A 54 -6.94 -5.88 -2.87
C GLU A 54 -7.10 -5.08 -1.59
N ILE A 55 -7.54 -3.84 -1.73
CA ILE A 55 -7.75 -2.92 -0.60
C ILE A 55 -9.25 -2.63 -0.50
N LYS A 56 -9.80 -2.76 0.71
CA LYS A 56 -11.19 -2.41 1.00
C LYS A 56 -11.26 -1.43 2.16
N ASN A 57 -12.16 -0.49 2.06
CA ASN A 57 -12.47 0.43 3.16
C ASN A 57 -13.32 -0.25 4.24
N SER A 58 -13.64 0.48 5.32
CA SER A 58 -14.48 -0.01 6.43
C SER A 58 -15.89 -0.41 6.02
N ARG A 59 -16.40 0.11 4.90
CA ARG A 59 -17.71 -0.24 4.33
C ARG A 59 -17.66 -1.50 3.47
N GLY A 60 -16.47 -2.10 3.29
CA GLY A 60 -16.28 -3.27 2.43
C GLY A 60 -16.13 -2.95 0.94
N THR A 61 -16.15 -1.67 0.56
CA THR A 61 -15.97 -1.24 -0.83
C THR A 61 -14.51 -1.42 -1.24
N SER A 62 -14.28 -2.09 -2.37
CA SER A 62 -12.94 -2.22 -2.95
C SER A 62 -12.49 -0.90 -3.54
N LEU A 63 -11.23 -0.55 -3.29
CA LEU A 63 -10.59 0.58 -3.95
C LEU A 63 -10.07 0.15 -5.31
N SER A 64 -10.43 0.89 -6.34
CA SER A 64 -9.86 0.69 -7.67
C SER A 64 -8.44 1.25 -7.74
N PRO A 65 -7.50 0.57 -8.41
CA PRO A 65 -6.18 1.12 -8.63
C PRO A 65 -6.27 2.39 -9.50
N LEU A 66 -5.49 3.41 -9.15
CA LEU A 66 -5.35 4.66 -9.89
C LEU A 66 -4.30 4.54 -11.00
N ALA A 67 -3.31 3.70 -10.78
CA ALA A 67 -2.21 3.44 -11.71
C ALA A 67 -1.83 1.97 -11.68
N ALA A 68 -1.34 1.48 -12.81
CA ALA A 68 -0.77 0.14 -12.87
C ALA A 68 0.56 0.11 -12.09
N MET A 69 0.69 -0.87 -11.22
CA MET A 69 1.97 -1.19 -10.58
C MET A 69 2.70 -2.21 -11.44
N ASN A 70 3.92 -1.91 -11.85
CA ASN A 70 4.73 -2.84 -12.62
C ASN A 70 5.83 -3.42 -11.73
N PHE A 71 5.84 -4.74 -11.61
CA PHE A 71 6.86 -5.48 -10.86
C PHE A 71 7.64 -6.34 -11.84
N GLY A 72 8.95 -6.05 -11.95
CA GLY A 72 9.85 -6.88 -12.76
C GLY A 72 9.89 -8.34 -12.29
N PRO A 73 10.50 -9.23 -13.08
CA PRO A 73 10.63 -10.64 -12.73
C PRO A 73 11.44 -10.82 -11.43
N VAL A 74 11.08 -11.85 -10.68
CA VAL A 74 11.72 -12.17 -9.41
C VAL A 74 12.07 -13.65 -9.38
N ARG A 75 13.34 -13.97 -9.07
CA ARG A 75 13.79 -15.33 -8.83
C ARG A 75 13.89 -15.58 -7.33
N ILE A 76 13.30 -16.67 -6.87
CA ILE A 76 13.33 -17.10 -5.48
C ILE A 76 13.97 -18.48 -5.44
N PRO A 77 15.21 -18.63 -4.95
CA PRO A 77 15.86 -19.93 -4.84
C PRO A 77 15.08 -20.87 -3.92
N ALA A 78 15.26 -22.17 -4.12
CA ALA A 78 14.65 -23.20 -3.28
C ALA A 78 14.96 -22.98 -1.79
N GLY A 79 13.93 -23.03 -0.94
CA GLY A 79 14.03 -22.84 0.51
C GLY A 79 14.35 -21.39 0.93
N ARG A 80 14.29 -20.41 0.01
CA ARG A 80 14.57 -19.01 0.32
C ARG A 80 13.31 -18.16 0.30
N SER A 81 13.42 -17.01 0.98
CA SER A 81 12.39 -15.99 1.01
C SER A 81 12.91 -14.69 0.42
N ILE A 82 12.01 -13.94 -0.18
CA ILE A 82 12.25 -12.55 -0.59
C ILE A 82 11.17 -11.65 0.00
N ALA A 83 11.52 -10.39 0.22
CA ALA A 83 10.58 -9.36 0.65
C ALA A 83 10.53 -8.25 -0.39
N LYS A 84 9.33 -7.82 -0.77
CA LYS A 84 9.07 -6.72 -1.68
C LYS A 84 8.24 -5.66 -0.97
N SER A 85 8.82 -4.48 -0.76
CA SER A 85 8.10 -3.33 -0.20
C SER A 85 7.51 -2.49 -1.31
N VAL A 86 6.25 -2.08 -1.14
CA VAL A 86 5.46 -1.33 -2.13
C VAL A 86 4.77 -0.17 -1.43
N ASP A 87 4.93 1.03 -1.98
CA ASP A 87 4.12 2.19 -1.58
C ASP A 87 2.77 2.13 -2.29
N LEU A 88 1.70 1.95 -1.52
CA LEU A 88 0.34 1.85 -2.02
C LEU A 88 -0.28 3.21 -2.35
N THR A 89 0.30 4.32 -1.86
CA THR A 89 -0.26 5.66 -1.98
C THR A 89 -0.36 6.13 -3.43
N GLY A 90 0.65 5.79 -4.25
CA GLY A 90 0.66 6.13 -5.67
C GLY A 90 -0.30 5.30 -6.52
N ALA A 91 -0.68 4.11 -6.06
CA ALA A 91 -1.50 3.17 -6.81
C ALA A 91 -2.96 3.12 -6.35
N PHE A 92 -3.26 3.57 -5.14
CA PHE A 92 -4.62 3.53 -4.57
C PHE A 92 -4.93 4.83 -3.83
N ARG A 93 -6.21 5.21 -3.82
CA ARG A 93 -6.69 6.36 -3.04
C ARG A 93 -6.80 6.01 -1.55
N VAL A 94 -5.66 5.85 -0.90
CA VAL A 94 -5.55 5.55 0.55
C VAL A 94 -5.15 6.78 1.37
N THR A 95 -5.24 7.96 0.79
CA THR A 95 -4.88 9.24 1.44
C THR A 95 -6.01 9.83 2.28
N GLU A 96 -7.23 9.37 2.06
CA GLU A 96 -8.40 9.83 2.82
C GLU A 96 -8.45 9.14 4.20
N PRO A 97 -8.88 9.88 5.25
CA PRO A 97 -9.04 9.30 6.57
C PRO A 97 -10.02 8.12 6.57
N GLY A 98 -9.63 7.03 7.21
CA GLY A 98 -10.45 5.83 7.27
C GLY A 98 -9.70 4.61 7.76
N ARG A 99 -10.44 3.50 7.86
CA ARG A 99 -9.88 2.18 8.15
C ARG A 99 -9.91 1.34 6.89
N PHE A 100 -8.83 0.63 6.66
CA PHE A 100 -8.64 -0.19 5.48
C PHE A 100 -8.20 -1.59 5.85
N ARG A 101 -8.56 -2.55 5.03
CA ARG A 101 -8.00 -3.90 5.03
C ARG A 101 -7.33 -4.16 3.69
N CYS A 102 -6.18 -4.79 3.73
CA CYS A 102 -5.36 -5.07 2.58
C CYS A 102 -4.94 -6.53 2.56
N LYS A 103 -4.95 -7.14 1.39
CA LYS A 103 -4.30 -8.42 1.10
C LYS A 103 -3.60 -8.31 -0.25
N ALA A 104 -2.55 -9.08 -0.45
CA ALA A 104 -1.88 -9.20 -1.74
C ALA A 104 -2.32 -10.49 -2.43
N VAL A 105 -2.39 -10.42 -3.76
CA VAL A 105 -2.67 -11.54 -4.65
C VAL A 105 -1.43 -11.77 -5.49
N ILE A 106 -0.87 -12.97 -5.42
CA ILE A 106 0.30 -13.40 -6.18
C ILE A 106 -0.18 -14.38 -7.24
N ARG A 107 0.14 -14.09 -8.50
CA ARG A 107 -0.16 -14.94 -9.64
C ARG A 107 1.11 -15.60 -10.11
N LEU A 108 1.14 -16.93 -10.07
CA LEU A 108 2.26 -17.68 -10.63
C LEU A 108 2.05 -17.87 -12.14
N PRO A 109 3.13 -17.76 -12.94
CA PRO A 109 3.06 -18.02 -14.37
C PRO A 109 2.68 -19.49 -14.66
N GLU A 110 2.33 -19.76 -15.90
CA GLU A 110 2.10 -21.11 -16.44
C GLU A 110 1.05 -21.95 -15.69
N GLY A 111 -0.01 -21.30 -15.16
CA GLY A 111 -1.07 -22.01 -14.49
C GLY A 111 -0.74 -22.48 -13.05
N GLY A 112 0.35 -21.98 -12.48
CA GLY A 112 0.76 -22.27 -11.10
C GLY A 112 -0.20 -21.79 -10.01
N GLY A 113 -1.33 -21.19 -10.42
CA GLY A 113 -2.39 -20.74 -9.50
C GLY A 113 -2.18 -19.34 -8.93
N ASN A 114 -3.17 -18.92 -8.16
CA ASN A 114 -3.14 -17.66 -7.43
C ASN A 114 -3.03 -17.93 -5.93
N PHE A 115 -2.15 -17.18 -5.27
CA PHE A 115 -1.98 -17.22 -3.83
C PHE A 115 -2.43 -15.89 -3.23
N VAL A 116 -3.10 -15.95 -2.10
CA VAL A 116 -3.56 -14.76 -1.38
C VAL A 116 -2.87 -14.75 -0.02
N THR A 117 -2.34 -13.59 0.35
CA THR A 117 -1.71 -13.42 1.67
C THR A 117 -2.74 -13.38 2.80
N ASN A 118 -2.27 -13.35 4.03
CA ASN A 118 -3.08 -12.91 5.16
C ASN A 118 -3.65 -11.50 4.90
N THR A 119 -4.78 -11.21 5.52
CA THR A 119 -5.34 -9.85 5.52
C THR A 119 -4.68 -9.03 6.62
N THR A 120 -4.21 -7.82 6.29
CA THR A 120 -3.73 -6.85 7.26
C THR A 120 -4.68 -5.65 7.33
N TYR A 121 -4.58 -4.88 8.42
CA TYR A 121 -5.41 -3.72 8.67
C TYR A 121 -4.53 -2.51 8.95
N PHE A 122 -4.95 -1.36 8.43
CA PHE A 122 -4.33 -0.09 8.73
C PHE A 122 -5.39 1.03 8.76
N SER A 123 -5.04 2.13 9.37
CA SER A 123 -5.88 3.34 9.40
C SER A 123 -5.11 4.54 8.89
N VAL A 124 -5.84 5.49 8.34
CA VAL A 124 -5.33 6.80 7.93
C VAL A 124 -6.08 7.86 8.71
N THR A 125 -5.35 8.81 9.29
CA THR A 125 -5.90 9.91 10.08
C THR A 125 -5.31 11.25 9.62
N LEU A 126 -6.03 12.34 9.85
CA LEU A 126 -5.51 13.70 9.63
C LEU A 126 -4.58 14.17 10.77
N GLY A 127 -4.54 13.42 11.87
CA GLY A 127 -3.94 13.91 13.10
C GLY A 127 -4.78 15.02 13.76
N ARG A 128 -4.27 15.60 14.83
CA ARG A 128 -4.90 16.75 15.50
C ARG A 128 -4.29 18.04 14.94
N GLN A 129 -5.09 18.83 14.23
CA GLN A 129 -4.66 20.15 13.76
C GLN A 129 -4.40 21.06 14.98
N VAL A 130 -3.25 21.70 15.00
CA VAL A 130 -2.83 22.63 16.07
C VAL A 130 -2.68 24.05 15.57
N TYR A 131 -2.49 24.22 14.25
CA TYR A 131 -2.36 25.53 13.62
C TYR A 131 -2.80 25.47 12.17
N SER A 132 -3.34 26.56 11.63
CA SER A 132 -3.48 26.76 10.20
C SER A 132 -3.28 28.23 9.83
N GLN A 133 -2.74 28.46 8.64
CA GLN A 133 -2.52 29.78 8.08
C GLN A 133 -2.78 29.74 6.58
N ARG A 134 -3.54 30.72 6.08
CA ARG A 134 -3.73 30.95 4.65
C ARG A 134 -2.77 32.01 4.17
N VAL A 135 -2.11 31.74 3.03
CA VAL A 135 -1.15 32.61 2.39
C VAL A 135 -1.45 32.65 0.91
N GLY A 136 -1.36 33.85 0.31
CA GLY A 136 -1.60 34.07 -1.12
C GLY A 136 -2.57 35.22 -1.37
N ASP A 137 -2.79 35.53 -2.65
CA ASP A 137 -3.71 36.57 -3.09
C ASP A 137 -5.04 35.98 -3.55
N PRO A 138 -6.15 36.21 -2.81
CA PRO A 138 -7.46 35.71 -3.21
C PRO A 138 -7.88 36.20 -4.61
N GLY A 139 -7.44 37.41 -5.03
CA GLY A 139 -7.75 37.98 -6.33
C GLY A 139 -7.09 37.25 -7.49
N ARG A 140 -5.98 36.58 -7.23
CA ARG A 140 -5.25 35.75 -8.21
C ARG A 140 -5.59 34.29 -8.16
N GLY A 141 -6.36 33.85 -7.14
CA GLY A 141 -6.75 32.46 -6.96
C GLY A 141 -5.60 31.51 -6.57
N ASP A 142 -4.51 32.05 -6.00
CA ASP A 142 -3.32 31.29 -5.59
C ASP A 142 -3.22 31.12 -4.07
N VAL A 143 -4.37 31.11 -3.38
CA VAL A 143 -4.40 30.95 -1.93
C VAL A 143 -4.11 29.49 -1.53
N ARG A 144 -3.11 29.34 -0.68
CA ARG A 144 -2.71 28.07 -0.08
C ARG A 144 -2.93 28.07 1.43
N GLU A 145 -3.31 26.96 1.97
CA GLU A 145 -3.44 26.78 3.42
C GLU A 145 -2.35 25.85 3.94
N TYR A 146 -1.57 26.35 4.89
CA TYR A 146 -0.62 25.58 5.66
C TYR A 146 -1.31 25.09 6.92
N ARG A 147 -1.39 23.77 7.10
CA ARG A 147 -1.93 23.14 8.30
C ARG A 147 -0.84 22.41 9.04
N LEU A 148 -0.75 22.66 10.33
CA LEU A 148 0.15 21.95 11.22
C LEU A 148 -0.68 20.96 12.05
N SER A 149 -0.31 19.69 12.00
CA SER A 149 -1.01 18.61 12.70
C SER A 149 -0.05 17.81 13.55
N ILE A 150 -0.50 17.41 14.73
CA ILE A 150 0.22 16.51 15.64
C ILE A 150 -0.43 15.13 15.58
N HIS A 151 0.40 14.11 15.42
CA HIS A 151 0.03 12.72 15.62
C HIS A 151 0.82 12.14 16.77
N LYS A 152 0.13 11.59 17.76
CA LYS A 152 0.71 11.00 18.96
C LYS A 152 0.46 9.50 18.95
N THR A 153 1.53 8.74 19.09
CA THR A 153 1.49 7.32 19.44
C THR A 153 2.06 7.13 20.86
N PRO A 154 1.89 5.98 21.51
CA PRO A 154 2.51 5.73 22.81
C PRO A 154 4.02 5.91 22.83
N GLN A 155 4.69 5.70 21.69
CA GLN A 155 6.15 5.76 21.57
C GLN A 155 6.67 7.07 20.99
N LYS A 156 5.82 7.84 20.28
CA LYS A 156 6.30 8.99 19.50
C LYS A 156 5.20 10.03 19.29
N SER A 157 5.63 11.31 19.36
CA SER A 157 4.83 12.43 18.83
C SER A 157 5.50 12.95 17.57
N SER A 158 4.73 13.08 16.51
CA SER A 158 5.19 13.58 15.21
C SER A 158 4.40 14.81 14.80
N LEU A 159 5.09 15.76 14.20
CA LEU A 159 4.52 16.99 13.66
C LEU A 159 4.51 16.88 12.14
N TYR A 160 3.40 17.22 11.52
CA TYR A 160 3.19 17.18 10.08
C TYR A 160 2.75 18.55 9.57
N VAL A 161 3.33 18.96 8.47
CA VAL A 161 2.91 20.15 7.73
C VAL A 161 2.18 19.69 6.48
N HIS A 162 0.93 20.12 6.33
CA HIS A 162 0.14 19.91 5.13
C HIS A 162 0.03 21.22 4.38
N LEU A 163 0.30 21.16 3.08
CA LEU A 163 0.03 22.26 2.16
C LEU A 163 -1.22 21.88 1.37
N VAL A 164 -2.26 22.69 1.49
CA VAL A 164 -3.53 22.46 0.82
C VAL A 164 -3.79 23.61 -0.15
N ASP A 165 -3.94 23.29 -1.43
CA ASP A 165 -4.49 24.23 -2.40
C ASP A 165 -6.00 24.37 -2.15
N ILE A 166 -6.45 25.58 -1.75
CA ILE A 166 -7.85 25.78 -1.37
C ILE A 166 -8.79 25.58 -2.56
N ARG A 167 -8.32 25.79 -3.78
CA ARG A 167 -9.12 25.62 -4.99
C ARG A 167 -9.40 24.17 -5.32
N THR A 168 -8.42 23.29 -5.12
CA THR A 168 -8.52 21.87 -5.48
C THR A 168 -8.80 21.00 -4.25
N GLY A 169 -8.57 21.50 -3.04
CA GLY A 169 -8.67 20.73 -1.80
C GLY A 169 -7.56 19.68 -1.62
N GLN A 170 -6.53 19.75 -2.46
CA GLN A 170 -5.38 18.83 -2.45
C GLN A 170 -4.11 19.51 -1.96
#